data_28a076d12c308cdcc1f7d0da9724be38
#
_entry.id   28a076d12c308cdcc1f7d0da9724be38
#
_cell.length_a   1.000
_cell.length_b   1.000
_cell.length_c   1.000
_cell.angle_alpha   90.00
_cell.angle_beta   90.00
_cell.angle_gamma   90.00
#
_symmetry.space_group_name_H-M   'P 1'
#
loop_
_entity.id
_entity.type
_entity.pdbx_description
1 polymer ?
#
loop_
_entity_poly.entity_id
_entity_poly.type
_entity_poly.pdbx_seq_one_letter_code
_entity_poly.pdbx_strand_id
1 'polypeptide(L)'
;MINDNIDKLKAYGIDPAKYDEYEMEEIADTLNNYEENKAYSDSYRKELEAGEESDNGYHEFLQGMADREIISLYENYGIVTNIKIEGWEPTKNEH
;
A
#
# COMPACT_ATOMS: atom_id res chain seq x y z
N MET A 1 7.15 -15.43 -8.78
CA MET A 1 7.20 -16.77 -8.19
C MET A 1 6.29 -16.88 -7.00
N ILE A 2 5.71 -18.06 -6.81
CA ILE A 2 4.77 -18.26 -5.71
C ILE A 2 5.39 -17.95 -4.36
N ASN A 3 6.63 -18.41 -4.13
CA ASN A 3 7.27 -18.16 -2.85
C ASN A 3 7.47 -16.69 -2.58
N ASP A 4 7.80 -15.93 -3.63
CA ASP A 4 7.98 -14.50 -3.47
C ASP A 4 6.67 -13.82 -3.10
N ASN A 5 5.56 -14.29 -3.68
CA ASN A 5 4.25 -13.72 -3.34
C ASN A 5 3.87 -14.05 -1.91
N ILE A 6 4.14 -15.28 -1.48
CA ILE A 6 3.85 -15.68 -0.11
C ILE A 6 4.62 -14.80 0.88
N ASP A 7 5.91 -14.60 0.61
CA ASP A 7 6.74 -13.77 1.48
C ASP A 7 6.25 -12.33 1.48
N LYS A 8 5.86 -11.82 0.32
CA LYS A 8 5.35 -10.47 0.22
C LYS A 8 4.11 -10.28 1.08
N LEU A 9 3.16 -11.21 0.98
CA LEU A 9 1.94 -11.10 1.77
C LEU A 9 2.25 -11.16 3.27
N LYS A 10 3.12 -12.07 3.67
CA LYS A 10 3.45 -12.21 5.08
C LYS A 10 4.09 -10.95 5.64
N ALA A 11 4.90 -10.27 4.83
CA ALA A 11 5.58 -9.07 5.29
C ALA A 11 4.57 -7.97 5.66
N TYR A 12 3.37 -8.01 5.08
CA TYR A 12 2.34 -7.03 5.37
C TYR A 12 1.27 -7.55 6.32
N GLY A 13 1.53 -8.68 6.96
CA GLY A 13 0.58 -9.23 7.94
C GLY A 13 -0.60 -9.94 7.31
N ILE A 14 -0.47 -10.39 6.07
CA ILE A 14 -1.54 -11.06 5.35
C ILE A 14 -1.28 -12.56 5.36
N ASP A 15 -2.33 -13.33 5.65
CA ASP A 15 -2.22 -14.79 5.69
C ASP A 15 -2.38 -15.35 4.28
N PRO A 16 -1.30 -15.84 3.66
CA PRO A 16 -1.40 -16.31 2.28
C PRO A 16 -2.26 -17.57 2.12
N ALA A 17 -2.49 -18.30 3.21
CA ALA A 17 -3.29 -19.52 3.12
C ALA A 17 -4.74 -19.26 2.78
N LYS A 18 -5.20 -18.01 2.93
CA LYS A 18 -6.59 -17.66 2.66
C LYS A 18 -6.88 -17.38 1.19
N TYR A 19 -5.85 -17.37 0.35
CA TYR A 19 -6.00 -16.94 -1.03
C TYR A 19 -5.40 -17.96 -1.96
N ASP A 20 -5.98 -18.08 -3.16
CA ASP A 20 -5.38 -18.97 -4.16
C ASP A 20 -4.23 -18.24 -4.86
N GLU A 21 -3.60 -18.96 -5.78
CA GLU A 21 -2.42 -18.46 -6.45
C GLU A 21 -2.68 -17.18 -7.23
N TYR A 22 -3.82 -17.14 -7.90
CA TYR A 22 -4.19 -15.96 -8.68
C TYR A 22 -4.43 -14.76 -7.78
N GLU A 23 -5.15 -14.98 -6.69
CA GLU A 23 -5.44 -13.90 -5.75
C GLU A 23 -4.16 -13.39 -5.10
N MET A 24 -3.25 -14.30 -4.75
CA MET A 24 -1.99 -13.89 -4.16
C MET A 24 -1.18 -13.03 -5.11
N GLU A 25 -1.22 -13.36 -6.39
CA GLU A 25 -0.50 -12.56 -7.38
C GLU A 25 -1.08 -11.16 -7.48
N GLU A 26 -2.40 -11.03 -7.49
CA GLU A 26 -3.03 -9.72 -7.54
C GLU A 26 -2.74 -8.90 -6.30
N ILE A 27 -2.79 -9.54 -5.15
CA ILE A 27 -2.50 -8.86 -3.90
C ILE A 27 -1.05 -8.39 -3.89
N ALA A 28 -0.14 -9.26 -4.32
CA ALA A 28 1.28 -8.90 -4.37
C ALA A 28 1.53 -7.75 -5.33
N ASP A 29 0.85 -7.74 -6.48
CA ASP A 29 0.99 -6.64 -7.43
C ASP A 29 0.54 -5.32 -6.80
N THR A 30 -0.56 -5.35 -6.06
CA THR A 30 -1.04 -4.16 -5.38
C THR A 30 -0.02 -3.67 -4.36
N LEU A 31 0.58 -4.59 -3.62
CA LEU A 31 1.60 -4.22 -2.64
C LEU A 31 2.84 -3.65 -3.33
N ASN A 32 3.21 -4.19 -4.48
CA ASN A 32 4.33 -3.64 -5.24
C ASN A 32 4.03 -2.23 -5.71
N ASN A 33 2.80 -1.97 -6.15
CA ASN A 33 2.40 -0.63 -6.54
C ASN A 33 2.45 0.33 -5.36
N TYR A 34 2.00 -0.15 -4.20
CA TYR A 34 2.09 0.65 -2.99
C TYR A 34 3.54 1.03 -2.71
N GLU A 35 4.44 0.07 -2.78
CA GLU A 35 5.85 0.32 -2.49
C GLU A 35 6.45 1.33 -3.46
N GLU A 36 6.10 1.21 -4.73
CA GLU A 36 6.62 2.11 -5.75
C GLU A 36 6.13 3.54 -5.51
N ASN A 37 4.84 3.70 -5.26
CA ASN A 37 4.27 5.01 -5.01
C ASN A 37 4.83 5.62 -3.73
N LYS A 38 5.03 4.79 -2.71
CA LYS A 38 5.59 5.25 -1.46
C LYS A 38 7.02 5.73 -1.65
N ALA A 39 7.79 5.00 -2.45
CA ALA A 39 9.18 5.38 -2.72
C ALA A 39 9.24 6.73 -3.44
N TYR A 40 8.37 6.95 -4.41
CA TYR A 40 8.30 8.23 -5.10
C TYR A 40 7.94 9.35 -4.13
N SER A 41 6.97 9.10 -3.27
CA SER A 41 6.54 10.10 -2.29
C SER A 41 7.69 10.46 -1.35
N ASP A 42 8.39 9.44 -0.85
CA ASP A 42 9.49 9.68 0.07
C ASP A 42 10.63 10.43 -0.60
N SER A 43 10.93 10.09 -1.84
CA SER A 43 11.99 10.75 -2.59
C SER A 43 11.66 12.23 -2.81
N TYR A 44 10.41 12.50 -3.18
CA TYR A 44 10.00 13.88 -3.41
C TYR A 44 10.03 14.69 -2.11
N ARG A 45 9.65 14.05 -1.00
CA ARG A 45 9.70 14.75 0.28
C ARG A 45 11.13 15.14 0.63
N LYS A 46 12.11 14.30 0.31
CA LYS A 46 13.49 14.64 0.55
C LYS A 46 13.92 15.86 -0.25
N GLU A 47 13.42 15.96 -1.48
CA GLU A 47 13.71 17.12 -2.31
C GLU A 47 13.10 18.39 -1.72
N LEU A 48 11.89 18.26 -1.18
CA LEU A 48 11.26 19.40 -0.52
C LEU A 48 12.04 19.84 0.70
N GLU A 49 12.52 18.90 1.50
CA GLU A 49 13.28 19.21 2.69
C GLU A 49 14.62 19.84 2.36
N ALA A 50 15.18 19.45 1.23
CA ALA A 50 16.45 20.02 0.77
C ALA A 50 16.28 21.40 0.12
N GLY A 51 15.04 21.84 -0.08
CA GLY A 51 14.76 23.13 -0.69
C GLY A 51 14.90 23.14 -2.20
N GLU A 52 14.96 21.96 -2.80
CA GLU A 52 15.14 21.85 -4.25
C GLU A 52 13.84 21.98 -5.01
N GLU A 53 12.71 21.78 -4.32
CA GLU A 53 11.41 21.83 -4.94
C GLU A 53 10.46 22.66 -4.10
N SER A 54 9.41 23.15 -4.74
CA SER A 54 8.36 23.85 -4.03
C SER A 54 7.23 22.87 -3.73
N ASP A 55 6.66 22.99 -2.54
CA ASP A 55 5.54 22.15 -2.16
C ASP A 55 4.28 22.65 -2.87
N ASN A 56 3.77 21.86 -3.80
CA ASN A 56 2.58 22.23 -4.56
C ASN A 56 1.51 21.15 -4.47
N GLY A 57 1.58 20.32 -3.44
CA GLY A 57 0.60 19.26 -3.25
C GLY A 57 0.98 17.94 -3.92
N TYR A 58 2.07 17.93 -4.66
CA TYR A 58 2.45 16.72 -5.38
C TYR A 58 2.84 15.60 -4.42
N HIS A 59 3.49 15.96 -3.31
CA HIS A 59 3.86 14.96 -2.30
C HIS A 59 2.60 14.30 -1.73
N GLU A 60 1.59 15.09 -1.40
CA GLU A 60 0.35 14.54 -0.89
C GLU A 60 -0.36 13.68 -1.92
N PHE A 61 -0.27 14.07 -3.19
CA PHE A 61 -0.86 13.30 -4.26
C PHE A 61 -0.21 11.92 -4.35
N LEU A 62 1.13 11.85 -4.31
CA LEU A 62 1.84 10.59 -4.37
C LEU A 62 1.54 9.73 -3.16
N GLN A 63 1.49 10.34 -1.98
CA GLN A 63 1.17 9.58 -0.76
C GLN A 63 -0.25 9.04 -0.86
N GLY A 64 -1.17 9.82 -1.39
CA GLY A 64 -2.54 9.37 -1.57
C GLY A 64 -2.66 8.19 -2.53
N MET A 65 -1.83 8.17 -3.57
CA MET A 65 -1.82 7.03 -4.48
C MET A 65 -1.36 5.76 -3.77
N ALA A 66 -0.32 5.88 -2.93
CA ALA A 66 0.14 4.74 -2.15
C ALA A 66 -0.95 4.27 -1.18
N ASP A 67 -1.56 5.21 -0.48
CA ASP A 67 -2.61 4.86 0.49
C ASP A 67 -3.77 4.15 -0.17
N ARG A 68 -4.14 4.55 -1.37
CA ARG A 68 -5.26 3.93 -2.07
C ARG A 68 -5.01 2.48 -2.42
N GLU A 69 -3.75 2.11 -2.68
CA GLU A 69 -3.46 0.70 -2.93
C GLU A 69 -3.78 -0.15 -1.72
N ILE A 70 -3.40 0.34 -0.54
CA ILE A 70 -3.68 -0.40 0.70
C ILE A 70 -5.19 -0.44 0.97
N ILE A 71 -5.87 0.68 0.75
CA ILE A 71 -7.31 0.73 0.97
C ILE A 71 -8.03 -0.21 0.03
N SER A 72 -7.55 -0.33 -1.22
CA SER A 72 -8.19 -1.21 -2.19
C SER A 72 -8.12 -2.67 -1.76
N LEU A 73 -7.07 -3.06 -1.05
CA LEU A 73 -6.98 -4.42 -0.53
C LEU A 73 -8.10 -4.68 0.47
N TYR A 74 -8.42 -3.70 1.29
CA TYR A 74 -9.52 -3.85 2.21
C TYR A 74 -10.86 -3.89 1.45
N GLU A 75 -11.03 -3.02 0.48
CA GLU A 75 -12.29 -2.92 -0.24
C GLU A 75 -12.56 -4.16 -1.09
N ASN A 76 -11.52 -4.71 -1.69
CA ASN A 76 -11.71 -5.83 -2.62
C ASN A 76 -11.62 -7.19 -1.95
N TYR A 77 -10.86 -7.30 -0.88
CA TYR A 77 -10.60 -8.60 -0.24
C TYR A 77 -10.90 -8.62 1.24
N GLY A 78 -11.22 -7.49 1.83
CA GLY A 78 -11.37 -7.40 3.28
C GLY A 78 -10.06 -7.51 4.03
N ILE A 79 -8.95 -7.24 3.35
CA ILE A 79 -7.63 -7.40 3.94
C ILE A 79 -7.25 -6.18 4.76
N VAL A 80 -6.81 -6.44 6.00
CA VAL A 80 -6.26 -5.41 6.87
C VAL A 80 -4.77 -5.69 7.02
N THR A 81 -3.95 -4.80 6.47
CA THR A 81 -2.51 -4.97 6.55
C THR A 81 -1.96 -4.34 7.82
N ASN A 82 -0.65 -4.48 8.01
CA ASN A 82 0.02 -3.82 9.13
C ASN A 82 0.41 -2.37 8.82
N ILE A 83 -0.02 -1.85 7.67
CA ILE A 83 0.24 -0.46 7.30
C ILE A 83 -0.83 0.41 7.91
N LYS A 84 -0.41 1.51 8.53
CA LYS A 84 -1.35 2.49 9.08
C LYS A 84 -1.46 3.67 8.14
N ILE A 85 -2.70 4.08 7.88
CA ILE A 85 -2.98 5.21 7.01
C ILE A 85 -3.62 6.29 7.83
N GLU A 86 -3.02 7.47 7.83
CA GLU A 86 -3.53 8.58 8.61
C GLU A 86 -4.90 9.00 8.08
N GLY A 87 -5.85 9.11 8.97
CA GLY A 87 -7.19 9.53 8.60
C GLY A 87 -8.09 8.44 8.05
N TRP A 88 -7.63 7.19 8.06
CA TRP A 88 -8.45 6.09 7.57
C TRP A 88 -8.24 4.85 8.43
N GLU A 89 -9.31 4.14 8.69
CA GLU A 89 -9.27 2.86 9.39
C GLU A 89 -10.25 1.91 8.75
N PRO A 90 -9.92 0.62 8.70
CA PRO A 90 -10.90 -0.35 8.20
C PRO A 90 -12.12 -0.35 9.12
N THR A 91 -13.27 -0.37 8.52
CA THR A 91 -14.51 -0.37 9.28
C THR A 91 -14.84 -1.78 9.71
N LYS A 92 -15.09 -1.97 10.98
CA LYS A 92 -15.29 -3.30 11.50
C LYS A 92 -16.70 -3.72 11.61
N ASN A 93 -17.61 -2.81 11.75
CA ASN A 93 -18.98 -3.16 12.07
C ASN A 93 -19.89 -2.62 11.04
N GLU A 94 -19.62 -2.88 9.92
CA GLU A 94 -20.47 -2.46 8.91
C GLU A 94 -21.80 -2.97 9.05
N HIS A 95 -21.98 -3.16 9.48
CA HIS A 95 -23.12 -3.52 9.58
C HIS A 95 -23.51 -3.75 10.05
#